data_81e296e572030291a9f5e4df381d43b2
#
_entry.id   81e296e572030291a9f5e4df381d43b2
#
_cell.length_a   1.000
_cell.length_b   1.000
_cell.length_c   1.000
_cell.angle_alpha   90.00
_cell.angle_beta   90.00
_cell.angle_gamma   90.00
#
_symmetry.space_group_name_H-M   'P 1'
#
loop_
_entity.id
_entity.type
_entity.pdbx_description
1 polymer ?
#
loop_
_entity_poly.entity_id
_entity_poly.type
_entity_poly.pdbx_seq_one_letter_code
_entity_poly.pdbx_strand_id
1 'polypeptide(L)'
;MSKVPAATHTLAILRLLMTTDAPISAARIATQLQLPRSTTYQLLKVMVDAGFVMHLKSHRTYGLGAAAYSLAQAYSTQQPLVRASTRHAQALAKLAGGSAHVSRLSSGMEVLYVLEERSMAAVSLITDVGVRLAAERTASGRAMLAALPDAELKARVDAAGLGRQWQKIHTMVQQVRLRGWAEETEEVSVGQSSIAAAVLDHTGRPAAALAVTFTPGVGVDKHAELVAETCRRAQQVHTTLFGTA
;
A
#
# COMPACT_ATOMS: atom_id res chain seq x y z
N MET A 1 10.72 -6.52 -25.89
CA MET A 1 9.62 -7.49 -26.05
C MET A 1 9.77 -8.60 -25.02
N SER A 2 8.69 -8.95 -24.31
CA SER A 2 8.73 -10.05 -23.32
C SER A 2 9.03 -11.37 -24.00
N LYS A 3 9.96 -12.18 -23.41
CA LYS A 3 10.30 -13.52 -23.92
C LYS A 3 9.14 -14.54 -23.77
N VAL A 4 8.10 -14.22 -22.98
CA VAL A 4 6.94 -15.10 -22.69
C VAL A 4 5.64 -14.28 -22.77
N PRO A 5 5.12 -14.00 -23.99
CA PRO A 5 3.95 -13.14 -24.16
C PRO A 5 2.72 -13.60 -23.40
N ALA A 6 2.43 -14.92 -23.41
CA ALA A 6 1.26 -15.48 -22.72
C ALA A 6 1.27 -15.17 -21.20
N ALA A 7 2.41 -15.34 -20.53
CA ALA A 7 2.53 -15.01 -19.11
C ALA A 7 2.34 -13.51 -18.86
N THR A 8 2.93 -12.67 -19.72
CA THR A 8 2.76 -11.20 -19.62
C THR A 8 1.30 -10.80 -19.76
N HIS A 9 0.60 -11.35 -20.74
CA HIS A 9 -0.81 -11.03 -20.96
C HIS A 9 -1.71 -11.56 -19.82
N THR A 10 -1.42 -12.75 -19.28
CA THR A 10 -2.13 -13.31 -18.12
C THR A 10 -2.02 -12.39 -16.91
N LEU A 11 -0.81 -11.92 -16.59
CA LEU A 11 -0.58 -10.97 -15.50
C LEU A 11 -1.24 -9.61 -15.76
N ALA A 12 -1.26 -9.15 -17.01
CA ALA A 12 -1.95 -7.92 -17.39
C ALA A 12 -3.48 -8.03 -17.19
N ILE A 13 -4.09 -9.18 -17.51
CA ILE A 13 -5.51 -9.44 -17.26
C ILE A 13 -5.80 -9.39 -15.75
N LEU A 14 -5.01 -10.06 -14.91
CA LEU A 14 -5.17 -10.00 -13.45
C LEU A 14 -5.10 -8.57 -12.94
N ARG A 15 -4.08 -7.80 -13.35
CA ARG A 15 -3.93 -6.39 -12.96
C ARG A 15 -5.14 -5.54 -13.36
N LEU A 16 -5.67 -5.75 -14.57
CA LEU A 16 -6.86 -5.05 -15.02
C LEU A 16 -8.07 -5.39 -14.14
N LEU A 17 -8.32 -6.67 -13.86
CA LEU A 17 -9.43 -7.09 -13.02
C LEU A 17 -9.33 -6.61 -11.56
N MET A 18 -8.11 -6.37 -11.06
CA MET A 18 -7.88 -5.78 -9.72
C MET A 18 -8.28 -4.30 -9.63
N THR A 19 -8.38 -3.59 -10.76
CA THR A 19 -8.70 -2.16 -10.80
C THR A 19 -10.14 -1.87 -11.21
N THR A 20 -10.96 -2.91 -11.39
CA THR A 20 -12.36 -2.76 -11.77
C THR A 20 -13.28 -3.08 -10.59
N ASP A 21 -14.26 -2.22 -10.33
CA ASP A 21 -15.23 -2.38 -9.23
C ASP A 21 -16.26 -3.50 -9.51
N ALA A 22 -16.34 -3.97 -10.74
CA ALA A 22 -17.29 -5.00 -11.17
C ALA A 22 -16.71 -5.89 -12.26
N PRO A 23 -17.19 -7.14 -12.40
CA PRO A 23 -16.81 -8.04 -13.49
C PRO A 23 -17.05 -7.43 -14.88
N ILE A 24 -16.10 -7.58 -15.80
CA ILE A 24 -16.12 -6.99 -17.14
C ILE A 24 -16.12 -8.05 -18.23
N SER A 25 -16.59 -7.69 -19.44
CA SER A 25 -16.65 -8.62 -20.57
C SER A 25 -15.28 -8.91 -21.18
N ALA A 26 -15.10 -10.09 -21.79
CA ALA A 26 -13.88 -10.44 -22.51
C ALA A 26 -13.56 -9.42 -23.64
N ALA A 27 -14.57 -8.85 -24.27
CA ALA A 27 -14.38 -7.82 -25.29
C ALA A 27 -13.76 -6.56 -24.71
N ARG A 28 -14.21 -6.12 -23.52
CA ARG A 28 -13.61 -4.97 -22.81
C ARG A 28 -12.16 -5.24 -22.40
N ILE A 29 -11.87 -6.45 -21.89
CA ILE A 29 -10.49 -6.87 -21.56
C ILE A 29 -9.61 -6.82 -22.80
N ALA A 30 -10.05 -7.41 -23.91
CA ALA A 30 -9.31 -7.41 -25.18
C ALA A 30 -9.00 -5.98 -25.67
N THR A 31 -9.98 -5.08 -25.62
CA THR A 31 -9.81 -3.70 -26.05
C THR A 31 -8.84 -2.93 -25.14
N GLN A 32 -9.01 -3.01 -23.82
CA GLN A 32 -8.18 -2.26 -22.87
C GLN A 32 -6.71 -2.71 -22.88
N LEU A 33 -6.47 -4.01 -23.11
CA LEU A 33 -5.12 -4.57 -23.16
C LEU A 33 -4.57 -4.69 -24.57
N GLN A 34 -5.32 -4.26 -25.59
CA GLN A 34 -4.94 -4.35 -27.00
C GLN A 34 -4.57 -5.79 -27.43
N LEU A 35 -5.33 -6.78 -26.93
CA LEU A 35 -5.12 -8.20 -27.23
C LEU A 35 -6.10 -8.69 -28.30
N PRO A 36 -5.68 -9.64 -29.17
CA PRO A 36 -6.61 -10.36 -30.04
C PRO A 36 -7.69 -11.05 -29.22
N ARG A 37 -8.95 -11.02 -29.68
CA ARG A 37 -10.09 -11.65 -28.99
C ARG A 37 -9.87 -13.15 -28.74
N SER A 38 -9.36 -13.88 -29.74
CA SER A 38 -9.06 -15.31 -29.60
C SER A 38 -8.08 -15.58 -28.48
N THR A 39 -6.97 -14.82 -28.43
CA THR A 39 -5.96 -14.92 -27.36
C THR A 39 -6.56 -14.61 -25.99
N THR A 40 -7.39 -13.56 -25.90
CA THR A 40 -8.06 -13.19 -24.65
C THR A 40 -8.95 -14.32 -24.14
N TYR A 41 -9.76 -14.94 -25.00
CA TYR A 41 -10.60 -16.08 -24.58
C TYR A 41 -9.79 -17.31 -24.16
N GLN A 42 -8.68 -17.61 -24.87
CA GLN A 42 -7.80 -18.72 -24.51
C GLN A 42 -7.17 -18.50 -23.12
N LEU A 43 -6.65 -17.30 -22.85
CA LEU A 43 -6.07 -16.96 -21.56
C LEU A 43 -7.12 -17.00 -20.45
N LEU A 44 -8.30 -16.38 -20.67
CA LEU A 44 -9.40 -16.39 -19.71
C LEU A 44 -9.85 -17.81 -19.38
N LYS A 45 -9.90 -18.72 -20.37
CA LYS A 45 -10.23 -20.12 -20.12
C LYS A 45 -9.24 -20.76 -19.14
N VAL A 46 -7.94 -20.66 -19.41
CA VAL A 46 -6.90 -21.19 -18.52
C VAL A 46 -6.99 -20.59 -17.12
N MET A 47 -7.24 -19.27 -17.02
CA MET A 47 -7.34 -18.58 -15.74
C MET A 47 -8.60 -18.97 -14.97
N VAL A 48 -9.71 -19.28 -15.65
CA VAL A 48 -10.93 -19.80 -15.03
C VAL A 48 -10.71 -21.24 -14.55
N ASP A 49 -10.09 -22.09 -15.38
CA ASP A 49 -9.78 -23.47 -15.02
C ASP A 49 -8.81 -23.52 -13.79
N ALA A 50 -7.89 -22.55 -13.69
CA ALA A 50 -6.98 -22.37 -12.54
C ALA A 50 -7.62 -21.66 -11.33
N GLY A 51 -8.89 -21.21 -11.44
CA GLY A 51 -9.61 -20.54 -10.35
C GLY A 51 -9.20 -19.09 -10.06
N PHE A 52 -8.26 -18.50 -10.81
CA PHE A 52 -7.86 -17.10 -10.65
C PHE A 52 -8.86 -16.11 -11.20
N VAL A 53 -9.67 -16.54 -12.16
CA VAL A 53 -10.76 -15.75 -12.76
C VAL A 53 -12.06 -16.54 -12.62
N MET A 54 -13.15 -15.85 -12.34
CA MET A 54 -14.51 -16.42 -12.39
C MET A 54 -15.22 -15.93 -13.65
N HIS A 55 -16.01 -16.80 -14.29
CA HIS A 55 -16.88 -16.46 -15.41
C HIS A 55 -18.34 -16.42 -14.98
N LEU A 56 -18.93 -15.25 -14.93
CA LEU A 56 -20.34 -15.05 -14.66
C LEU A 56 -21.14 -15.27 -15.96
N LYS A 57 -21.57 -16.51 -16.23
CA LYS A 57 -22.20 -16.91 -17.48
C LYS A 57 -23.45 -16.11 -17.80
N SER A 58 -24.27 -15.77 -16.80
CA SER A 58 -25.50 -14.98 -16.95
C SER A 58 -25.26 -13.58 -17.54
N HIS A 59 -24.13 -12.97 -17.20
CA HIS A 59 -23.76 -11.63 -17.64
C HIS A 59 -22.65 -11.62 -18.69
N ARG A 60 -22.09 -12.79 -19.02
CA ARG A 60 -20.94 -12.95 -19.93
C ARG A 60 -19.74 -12.10 -19.51
N THR A 61 -19.50 -11.98 -18.17
CA THR A 61 -18.45 -11.18 -17.60
C THR A 61 -17.47 -12.03 -16.80
N TYR A 62 -16.27 -11.48 -16.60
CA TYR A 62 -15.15 -12.11 -15.90
C TYR A 62 -14.73 -11.23 -14.73
N GLY A 63 -14.49 -11.83 -13.58
CA GLY A 63 -13.99 -11.17 -12.36
C GLY A 63 -12.91 -12.01 -11.70
N LEU A 64 -12.35 -11.53 -10.59
CA LEU A 64 -11.38 -12.31 -9.81
C LEU A 64 -12.04 -13.54 -9.20
N GLY A 65 -11.36 -14.68 -9.27
CA GLY A 65 -11.79 -15.96 -8.72
C GLY A 65 -11.21 -16.24 -7.32
N ALA A 66 -11.67 -17.35 -6.71
CA ALA A 66 -11.28 -17.71 -5.33
C ALA A 66 -9.77 -17.94 -5.14
N ALA A 67 -9.05 -18.40 -6.18
CA ALA A 67 -7.59 -18.55 -6.10
C ALA A 67 -6.86 -17.22 -5.91
N ALA A 68 -7.38 -16.11 -6.44
CA ALA A 68 -6.83 -14.78 -6.20
C ALA A 68 -6.96 -14.37 -4.73
N TYR A 69 -8.10 -14.65 -4.09
CA TYR A 69 -8.29 -14.45 -2.67
C TYR A 69 -7.35 -15.33 -1.83
N SER A 70 -7.23 -16.62 -2.17
CA SER A 70 -6.31 -17.53 -1.49
C SER A 70 -4.85 -17.08 -1.59
N LEU A 71 -4.44 -16.51 -2.74
CA LEU A 71 -3.11 -15.96 -2.93
C LEU A 71 -2.89 -14.74 -2.01
N ALA A 72 -3.87 -13.85 -1.87
CA ALA A 72 -3.80 -12.71 -0.97
C ALA A 72 -3.70 -13.15 0.50
N GLN A 73 -4.45 -14.17 0.92
CA GLN A 73 -4.36 -14.75 2.27
C GLN A 73 -2.99 -15.39 2.52
N ALA A 74 -2.48 -16.17 1.57
CA ALA A 74 -1.16 -16.77 1.67
C ALA A 74 -0.06 -15.70 1.75
N TYR A 75 -0.16 -14.63 0.98
CA TYR A 75 0.73 -13.47 1.08
C TYR A 75 0.74 -12.91 2.51
N SER A 76 -0.43 -12.64 3.10
CA SER A 76 -0.55 -12.11 4.46
C SER A 76 0.12 -13.02 5.51
N THR A 77 -0.09 -14.35 5.40
CA THR A 77 0.47 -15.31 6.36
C THR A 77 1.96 -15.60 6.16
N GLN A 78 2.46 -15.52 4.93
CA GLN A 78 3.86 -15.80 4.58
C GLN A 78 4.77 -14.59 4.73
N GLN A 79 4.24 -13.37 4.82
CA GLN A 79 5.04 -12.15 4.93
C GLN A 79 5.49 -11.91 6.37
N PRO A 80 6.79 -12.01 6.68
CA PRO A 80 7.31 -11.73 8.01
C PRO A 80 6.92 -10.34 8.51
N LEU A 81 6.87 -9.35 7.62
CA LEU A 81 6.47 -7.98 7.93
C LEU A 81 5.04 -7.92 8.51
N VAL A 82 4.06 -8.52 7.85
CA VAL A 82 2.66 -8.51 8.29
C VAL A 82 2.56 -9.17 9.68
N ARG A 83 3.15 -10.37 9.83
CA ARG A 83 3.14 -11.11 11.10
C ARG A 83 3.79 -10.32 12.24
N ALA A 84 4.96 -9.72 11.99
CA ALA A 84 5.67 -8.92 12.99
C ALA A 84 4.90 -7.65 13.38
N SER A 85 4.13 -7.08 12.42
CA SER A 85 3.47 -5.79 12.61
C SER A 85 2.07 -5.89 13.20
N THR A 86 1.34 -7.01 13.03
CA THR A 86 -0.08 -7.14 13.38
C THR A 86 -0.38 -6.68 14.81
N ARG A 87 0.32 -7.23 15.81
CA ARG A 87 0.09 -6.86 17.22
C ARG A 87 0.37 -5.37 17.51
N HIS A 88 1.31 -4.77 16.77
CA HIS A 88 1.66 -3.37 16.92
C HIS A 88 0.61 -2.45 16.29
N ALA A 89 0.10 -2.82 15.11
CA ALA A 89 -0.98 -2.12 14.45
C ALA A 89 -2.28 -2.19 15.29
N GLN A 90 -2.66 -3.37 15.80
CA GLN A 90 -3.82 -3.53 16.68
C GLN A 90 -3.76 -2.62 17.91
N ALA A 91 -2.59 -2.56 18.56
CA ALA A 91 -2.42 -1.72 19.74
C ALA A 91 -2.47 -0.22 19.39
N LEU A 92 -1.94 0.22 18.22
CA LEU A 92 -2.05 1.60 17.76
C LEU A 92 -3.49 1.97 17.40
N ALA A 93 -4.20 1.11 16.67
CA ALA A 93 -5.60 1.34 16.33
C ALA A 93 -6.46 1.51 17.59
N LYS A 94 -6.25 0.64 18.60
CA LYS A 94 -6.93 0.74 19.90
C LYS A 94 -6.58 2.04 20.64
N LEU A 95 -5.31 2.41 20.68
CA LEU A 95 -4.83 3.64 21.35
C LEU A 95 -5.43 4.89 20.73
N ALA A 96 -5.52 4.93 19.39
CA ALA A 96 -6.05 6.07 18.66
C ALA A 96 -7.58 6.13 18.62
N GLY A 97 -8.27 5.02 18.91
CA GLY A 97 -9.69 4.89 18.60
C GLY A 97 -10.00 4.92 17.10
N GLY A 98 -9.00 4.69 16.26
CA GLY A 98 -9.04 4.81 14.82
C GLY A 98 -8.51 3.56 14.11
N SER A 99 -7.71 3.74 13.05
CA SER A 99 -7.12 2.65 12.28
C SER A 99 -5.59 2.71 12.33
N ALA A 100 -4.93 1.58 12.13
CA ALA A 100 -3.49 1.51 11.95
C ALA A 100 -3.14 0.70 10.71
N HIS A 101 -2.09 1.10 10.03
CA HIS A 101 -1.73 0.57 8.72
C HIS A 101 -0.25 0.22 8.66
N VAL A 102 0.05 -0.83 7.90
CA VAL A 102 1.41 -1.09 7.43
C VAL A 102 1.42 -0.99 5.92
N SER A 103 2.38 -0.27 5.39
CA SER A 103 2.52 -0.07 3.96
C SER A 103 3.96 -0.23 3.49
N ARG A 104 4.14 -0.49 2.20
CA ARG A 104 5.43 -0.57 1.52
C ARG A 104 5.51 0.45 0.40
N LEU A 105 6.68 1.05 0.24
CA LEU A 105 6.96 1.92 -0.89
C LEU A 105 7.15 1.06 -2.16
N SER A 106 6.38 1.36 -3.20
CA SER A 106 6.54 0.73 -4.51
C SER A 106 7.76 1.31 -5.26
N SER A 107 8.10 0.72 -6.40
CA SER A 107 9.17 1.26 -7.28
C SER A 107 8.86 2.68 -7.81
N GLY A 108 7.56 3.04 -7.90
CA GLY A 108 7.10 4.39 -8.20
C GLY A 108 6.94 5.25 -6.93
N MET A 109 6.26 6.40 -7.07
CA MET A 109 5.93 7.30 -5.95
C MET A 109 4.58 6.91 -5.33
N GLU A 110 4.40 5.62 -4.97
CA GLU A 110 3.18 5.10 -4.36
C GLU A 110 3.49 4.23 -3.15
N VAL A 111 2.60 4.22 -2.19
CA VAL A 111 2.57 3.26 -1.10
C VAL A 111 1.51 2.19 -1.37
N LEU A 112 1.84 0.95 -1.09
CA LEU A 112 0.92 -0.20 -1.09
C LEU A 112 0.60 -0.56 0.36
N TYR A 113 -0.67 -0.53 0.73
CA TYR A 113 -1.13 -0.97 2.04
C TYR A 113 -1.15 -2.50 2.09
N VAL A 114 -0.46 -3.08 3.09
CA VAL A 114 -0.31 -4.54 3.24
C VAL A 114 -0.95 -5.08 4.51
N LEU A 115 -1.31 -4.20 5.44
CA LEU A 115 -2.04 -4.51 6.66
C LEU A 115 -2.89 -3.29 7.07
N GLU A 116 -4.11 -3.55 7.48
CA GLU A 116 -4.97 -2.61 8.17
C GLU A 116 -5.58 -3.28 9.41
N GLU A 117 -5.53 -2.58 10.53
CA GLU A 117 -6.20 -2.95 11.77
C GLU A 117 -7.08 -1.78 12.22
N ARG A 118 -8.31 -2.08 12.59
CA ARG A 118 -9.32 -1.06 12.98
C ARG A 118 -9.76 -1.26 14.41
N SER A 119 -9.93 -0.16 15.13
CA SER A 119 -10.66 -0.19 16.40
C SER A 119 -12.17 -0.30 16.15
N MET A 120 -12.95 -0.65 17.17
CA MET A 120 -14.42 -0.69 17.06
C MET A 120 -15.04 0.69 16.78
N ALA A 121 -14.34 1.77 17.11
CA ALA A 121 -14.79 3.15 16.90
C ALA A 121 -14.26 3.76 15.59
N ALA A 122 -13.48 3.02 14.81
CA ALA A 122 -12.86 3.53 13.60
C ALA A 122 -13.88 3.85 12.51
N VAL A 123 -13.71 5.01 11.89
CA VAL A 123 -14.46 5.39 10.68
C VAL A 123 -13.93 4.58 9.49
N SER A 124 -14.81 4.24 8.55
CA SER A 124 -14.40 3.57 7.30
C SER A 124 -13.52 4.51 6.49
N LEU A 125 -12.34 4.04 6.10
CA LEU A 125 -11.36 4.78 5.32
C LEU A 125 -11.33 4.26 3.88
N ILE A 126 -10.73 5.07 3.00
CA ILE A 126 -10.41 4.62 1.63
C ILE A 126 -9.17 3.71 1.59
N THR A 127 -8.43 3.62 2.69
CA THR A 127 -7.26 2.76 2.85
C THR A 127 -7.70 1.35 3.23
N ASP A 128 -7.46 0.40 2.35
CA ASP A 128 -7.68 -1.03 2.60
C ASP A 128 -6.45 -1.80 2.09
N VAL A 129 -6.32 -3.06 2.48
CA VAL A 129 -5.23 -3.91 1.99
C VAL A 129 -5.28 -4.03 0.47
N GLY A 130 -4.15 -3.76 -0.18
CA GLY A 130 -4.02 -3.75 -1.64
C GLY A 130 -4.21 -2.37 -2.28
N VAL A 131 -4.74 -1.39 -1.57
CA VAL A 131 -4.88 -0.01 -2.06
C VAL A 131 -3.50 0.62 -2.27
N ARG A 132 -3.38 1.44 -3.32
CA ARG A 132 -2.19 2.23 -3.65
C ARG A 132 -2.53 3.70 -3.61
N LEU A 133 -1.71 4.48 -2.92
CA LEU A 133 -1.85 5.93 -2.81
C LEU A 133 -0.52 6.63 -3.07
N ALA A 134 -0.58 7.87 -3.51
CA ALA A 134 0.60 8.72 -3.75
C ALA A 134 1.42 8.91 -2.46
N ALA A 135 2.71 8.58 -2.52
CA ALA A 135 3.57 8.54 -1.32
C ALA A 135 3.74 9.92 -0.68
N GLU A 136 3.82 10.97 -1.47
CA GLU A 136 4.00 12.35 -0.97
C GLU A 136 2.76 12.89 -0.24
N ARG A 137 1.59 12.26 -0.43
CA ARG A 137 0.34 12.65 0.20
C ARG A 137 0.03 11.88 1.48
N THR A 138 0.66 10.74 1.70
CA THR A 138 0.40 9.88 2.86
C THR A 138 1.49 10.05 3.93
N ALA A 139 1.13 9.99 5.22
CA ALA A 139 2.12 9.97 6.30
C ALA A 139 3.12 8.81 6.14
N SER A 140 2.62 7.61 5.80
CA SER A 140 3.45 6.43 5.54
C SER A 140 4.47 6.64 4.43
N GLY A 141 4.03 7.22 3.30
CA GLY A 141 4.92 7.49 2.18
C GLY A 141 5.96 8.54 2.53
N ARG A 142 5.57 9.64 3.18
CA ARG A 142 6.49 10.68 3.66
C ARG A 142 7.57 10.13 4.58
N ALA A 143 7.19 9.25 5.52
CA ALA A 143 8.14 8.59 6.41
C ALA A 143 9.14 7.72 5.64
N MET A 144 8.69 6.94 4.65
CA MET A 144 9.56 6.11 3.83
C MET A 144 10.42 6.91 2.84
N LEU A 145 9.87 7.97 2.24
CA LEU A 145 10.63 8.86 1.35
C LEU A 145 11.77 9.56 2.09
N ALA A 146 11.55 9.92 3.35
CA ALA A 146 12.57 10.54 4.20
C ALA A 146 13.77 9.63 4.47
N ALA A 147 13.58 8.31 4.41
CA ALA A 147 14.65 7.32 4.59
C ALA A 147 15.43 7.03 3.29
N LEU A 148 15.04 7.62 2.16
CA LEU A 148 15.78 7.46 0.90
C LEU A 148 16.93 8.47 0.81
N PRO A 149 18.07 8.11 0.18
CA PRO A 149 19.09 9.08 -0.22
C PRO A 149 18.52 10.13 -1.18
N ASP A 150 18.98 11.37 -1.11
CA ASP A 150 18.44 12.47 -1.94
C ASP A 150 18.53 12.20 -3.45
N ALA A 151 19.60 11.57 -3.91
CA ALA A 151 19.74 11.20 -5.32
C ALA A 151 18.66 10.22 -5.78
N GLU A 152 18.33 9.23 -4.95
CA GLU A 152 17.27 8.27 -5.25
C GLU A 152 15.88 8.91 -5.15
N LEU A 153 15.63 9.72 -4.12
CA LEU A 153 14.39 10.47 -3.99
C LEU A 153 14.15 11.32 -5.23
N LYS A 154 15.18 12.08 -5.69
CA LYS A 154 15.11 12.91 -6.88
C LYS A 154 14.79 12.10 -8.13
N ALA A 155 15.47 10.96 -8.32
CA ALA A 155 15.23 10.08 -9.46
C ALA A 155 13.79 9.53 -9.49
N ARG A 156 13.23 9.15 -8.31
CA ARG A 156 11.85 8.69 -8.19
C ARG A 156 10.83 9.78 -8.48
N VAL A 157 11.06 10.99 -7.96
CA VAL A 157 10.21 12.17 -8.22
C VAL A 157 10.18 12.51 -9.72
N ASP A 158 11.33 12.48 -10.38
CA ASP A 158 11.42 12.76 -11.82
C ASP A 158 10.74 11.65 -12.65
N ALA A 159 10.97 10.39 -12.31
CA ALA A 159 10.34 9.25 -12.98
C ALA A 159 8.81 9.23 -12.84
N ALA A 160 8.27 9.76 -11.74
CA ALA A 160 6.84 9.92 -11.51
C ALA A 160 6.24 11.18 -12.18
N GLY A 161 7.04 11.98 -12.87
CA GLY A 161 6.57 13.24 -13.50
C GLY A 161 6.32 14.37 -12.49
N LEU A 162 6.78 14.23 -11.25
CA LEU A 162 6.57 15.20 -10.16
C LEU A 162 7.71 16.23 -10.04
N GLY A 163 8.57 16.36 -11.04
CA GLY A 163 9.75 17.24 -11.01
C GLY A 163 9.43 18.70 -10.63
N ARG A 164 8.26 19.22 -11.04
CA ARG A 164 7.79 20.56 -10.67
C ARG A 164 7.51 20.72 -9.16
N GLN A 165 7.26 19.60 -8.47
CA GLN A 165 6.98 19.56 -7.02
C GLN A 165 8.22 19.24 -6.19
N TRP A 166 9.39 19.08 -6.83
CA TRP A 166 10.62 18.68 -6.15
C TRP A 166 10.91 19.48 -4.90
N GLN A 167 10.90 20.81 -4.99
CA GLN A 167 11.21 21.67 -3.84
C GLN A 167 10.25 21.42 -2.67
N LYS A 168 8.95 21.30 -2.94
CA LYS A 168 7.93 21.01 -1.92
C LYS A 168 8.18 19.65 -1.26
N ILE A 169 8.39 18.61 -2.10
CA ILE A 169 8.64 17.24 -1.61
C ILE A 169 9.94 17.17 -0.81
N HIS A 170 11.00 17.77 -1.30
CA HIS A 170 12.30 17.78 -0.62
C HIS A 170 12.22 18.50 0.72
N THR A 171 11.60 19.69 0.80
CA THR A 171 11.41 20.43 2.07
C THR A 171 10.62 19.58 3.07
N MET A 172 9.52 18.95 2.65
CA MET A 172 8.74 18.05 3.50
C MET A 172 9.59 16.88 4.01
N VAL A 173 10.39 16.24 3.15
CA VAL A 173 11.28 15.13 3.52
C VAL A 173 12.32 15.58 4.54
N GLN A 174 12.92 16.76 4.38
CA GLN A 174 13.88 17.29 5.36
C GLN A 174 13.23 17.51 6.73
N GLN A 175 12.00 18.02 6.78
CA GLN A 175 11.26 18.14 8.04
C GLN A 175 10.99 16.80 8.71
N VAL A 176 10.63 15.77 7.93
CA VAL A 176 10.42 14.41 8.45
C VAL A 176 11.73 13.82 8.98
N ARG A 177 12.86 14.03 8.30
CA ARG A 177 14.19 13.59 8.77
C ARG A 177 14.57 14.20 10.11
N LEU A 178 14.30 15.49 10.29
CA LEU A 178 14.62 16.20 11.54
C LEU A 178 13.80 15.69 12.73
N ARG A 179 12.51 15.38 12.53
CA ARG A 179 11.63 14.94 13.63
C ARG A 179 11.53 13.43 13.80
N GLY A 180 11.94 12.63 12.79
CA GLY A 180 11.92 11.17 12.82
C GLY A 180 10.56 10.52 12.53
N TRP A 181 9.51 11.27 12.24
CA TRP A 181 8.17 10.81 11.95
C TRP A 181 7.47 11.74 10.95
N ALA A 182 6.44 11.25 10.31
CA ALA A 182 5.67 11.99 9.32
C ALA A 182 4.20 12.11 9.74
N GLU A 183 3.54 13.16 9.25
CA GLU A 183 2.14 13.44 9.48
C GLU A 183 1.48 13.97 8.20
N GLU A 184 0.20 13.69 8.05
CA GLU A 184 -0.69 14.35 7.12
C GLU A 184 -2.04 14.59 7.78
N THR A 185 -2.76 15.62 7.34
CA THR A 185 -4.10 15.95 7.82
C THR A 185 -5.01 16.20 6.63
N GLU A 186 -6.06 15.41 6.50
CA GLU A 186 -7.10 15.49 5.47
C GLU A 186 -6.60 15.38 4.00
N GLU A 187 -5.34 15.00 3.79
CA GLU A 187 -4.81 14.85 2.43
C GLU A 187 -5.19 13.51 1.79
N VAL A 188 -5.50 12.52 2.61
CA VAL A 188 -5.95 11.18 2.16
C VAL A 188 -7.45 11.04 2.37
N SER A 189 -7.95 11.33 3.54
CA SER A 189 -9.36 11.20 3.90
C SER A 189 -9.81 12.43 4.68
N VAL A 190 -10.89 13.06 4.23
CA VAL A 190 -11.49 14.24 4.91
C VAL A 190 -11.87 13.86 6.34
N GLY A 191 -11.59 14.73 7.31
CA GLY A 191 -11.85 14.51 8.72
C GLY A 191 -10.93 13.48 9.38
N GLN A 192 -9.78 13.16 8.78
CA GLN A 192 -8.79 12.23 9.33
C GLN A 192 -7.37 12.81 9.28
N SER A 193 -6.57 12.47 10.29
CA SER A 193 -5.14 12.75 10.34
C SER A 193 -4.37 11.45 10.53
N SER A 194 -3.17 11.38 9.98
CA SER A 194 -2.33 10.19 10.14
C SER A 194 -0.91 10.57 10.59
N ILE A 195 -0.35 9.76 11.50
CA ILE A 195 1.03 9.80 11.92
C ILE A 195 1.71 8.50 11.48
N ALA A 196 2.94 8.57 10.98
CA ALA A 196 3.69 7.40 10.55
C ALA A 196 5.17 7.48 10.90
N ALA A 197 5.77 6.30 11.14
CA ALA A 197 7.20 6.12 11.26
C ALA A 197 7.69 5.02 10.29
N ALA A 198 8.87 5.21 9.71
CA ALA A 198 9.46 4.21 8.85
C ALA A 198 10.00 3.02 9.66
N VAL A 199 9.78 1.82 9.14
CA VAL A 199 10.47 0.60 9.55
C VAL A 199 11.65 0.45 8.60
N LEU A 200 12.85 0.65 9.08
CA LEU A 200 14.06 0.53 8.27
C LEU A 200 14.54 -0.93 8.22
N ASP A 201 15.30 -1.30 7.20
CA ASP A 201 16.04 -2.56 7.17
C ASP A 201 17.44 -2.40 7.79
N HIS A 202 18.23 -3.47 7.78
CA HIS A 202 19.60 -3.48 8.32
C HIS A 202 20.57 -2.56 7.56
N THR A 203 20.17 -2.02 6.40
CA THR A 203 20.97 -1.06 5.62
C THR A 203 20.49 0.39 5.82
N GLY A 204 19.50 0.61 6.69
CA GLY A 204 18.89 1.93 6.91
C GLY A 204 17.88 2.34 5.84
N ARG A 205 17.47 1.41 4.96
CA ARG A 205 16.50 1.69 3.90
C ARG A 205 15.07 1.39 4.36
N PRO A 206 14.06 2.07 3.78
CA PRO A 206 12.68 1.86 4.18
C PRO A 206 12.15 0.49 3.71
N ALA A 207 12.00 -0.45 4.61
CA ALA A 207 11.34 -1.73 4.38
C ALA A 207 9.82 -1.59 4.38
N ALA A 208 9.29 -0.72 5.24
CA ALA A 208 7.87 -0.44 5.40
C ALA A 208 7.65 0.89 6.15
N ALA A 209 6.39 1.28 6.34
CA ALA A 209 5.99 2.25 7.35
C ALA A 209 4.85 1.68 8.21
N LEU A 210 4.86 2.00 9.50
CA LEU A 210 3.76 1.79 10.41
C LEU A 210 3.08 3.15 10.66
N ALA A 211 1.78 3.21 10.48
CA ALA A 211 0.99 4.43 10.61
C ALA A 211 -0.23 4.21 11.50
N VAL A 212 -0.70 5.29 12.10
CA VAL A 212 -1.97 5.38 12.83
C VAL A 212 -2.79 6.53 12.28
N THR A 213 -4.08 6.30 12.06
CA THR A 213 -5.05 7.29 11.57
C THR A 213 -6.11 7.52 12.64
N PHE A 214 -6.44 8.77 12.88
CA PHE A 214 -7.35 9.25 13.93
C PHE A 214 -8.09 10.51 13.50
N THR A 215 -9.18 10.84 14.19
CA THR A 215 -9.90 12.10 13.96
C THR A 215 -9.06 13.27 14.45
N PRO A 216 -8.86 14.34 13.65
CA PRO A 216 -8.10 15.53 14.05
C PRO A 216 -8.74 16.23 15.25
N GLY A 217 -7.96 17.09 15.93
CA GLY A 217 -8.41 17.81 17.12
C GLY A 217 -8.19 17.06 18.44
N VAL A 218 -7.43 15.98 18.44
CA VAL A 218 -6.93 15.36 19.68
C VAL A 218 -6.04 16.36 20.43
N GLY A 219 -6.12 16.35 21.78
CA GLY A 219 -5.27 17.22 22.61
C GLY A 219 -3.79 16.97 22.38
N VAL A 220 -2.96 17.96 22.72
CA VAL A 220 -1.50 17.95 22.52
C VAL A 220 -0.85 16.70 23.14
N ASP A 221 -1.22 16.35 24.37
CA ASP A 221 -0.71 15.18 25.07
C ASP A 221 -1.02 13.89 24.33
N LYS A 222 -2.25 13.75 23.82
CA LYS A 222 -2.67 12.58 23.04
C LYS A 222 -1.94 12.49 21.72
N HIS A 223 -1.74 13.60 21.04
CA HIS A 223 -0.95 13.65 19.81
C HIS A 223 0.50 13.20 20.06
N ALA A 224 1.13 13.73 21.12
CA ALA A 224 2.49 13.34 21.50
C ALA A 224 2.61 11.86 21.87
N GLU A 225 1.60 11.32 22.56
CA GLU A 225 1.51 9.88 22.85
C GLU A 225 1.44 9.04 21.57
N LEU A 226 0.60 9.43 20.61
CA LEU A 226 0.46 8.72 19.32
C LEU A 226 1.76 8.73 18.53
N VAL A 227 2.47 9.87 18.49
CA VAL A 227 3.79 9.98 17.87
C VAL A 227 4.78 9.04 18.53
N ALA A 228 4.93 9.12 19.85
CA ALA A 228 5.89 8.31 20.62
C ALA A 228 5.62 6.80 20.43
N GLU A 229 4.36 6.38 20.53
CA GLU A 229 3.98 4.98 20.37
C GLU A 229 4.16 4.48 18.94
N THR A 230 3.87 5.32 17.92
CA THR A 230 4.09 4.93 16.52
C THR A 230 5.57 4.71 16.24
N CYS A 231 6.44 5.64 16.66
CA CYS A 231 7.89 5.50 16.52
C CYS A 231 8.43 4.28 17.27
N ARG A 232 8.03 4.10 18.53
CA ARG A 232 8.47 2.98 19.37
C ARG A 232 8.07 1.63 18.75
N ARG A 233 6.85 1.51 18.24
CA ARG A 233 6.36 0.28 17.61
C ARG A 233 7.00 0.02 16.26
N ALA A 234 7.26 1.03 15.46
CA ALA A 234 8.01 0.88 14.21
C ALA A 234 9.43 0.34 14.49
N GLN A 235 10.09 0.82 15.55
CA GLN A 235 11.39 0.31 15.99
C GLN A 235 11.31 -1.14 16.49
N GLN A 236 10.23 -1.53 17.18
CA GLN A 236 10.03 -2.91 17.61
C GLN A 236 9.82 -3.87 16.43
N VAL A 237 9.10 -3.42 15.39
CA VAL A 237 8.96 -4.18 14.14
C VAL A 237 10.32 -4.33 13.45
N HIS A 238 11.13 -3.26 13.37
CA HIS A 238 12.50 -3.32 12.87
C HIS A 238 13.32 -4.37 13.63
N THR A 239 13.36 -4.29 14.95
CA THR A 239 14.12 -5.23 15.79
C THR A 239 13.67 -6.68 15.59
N THR A 240 12.36 -6.92 15.43
CA THR A 240 11.81 -8.26 15.21
C THR A 240 12.23 -8.83 13.85
N LEU A 241 12.35 -8.00 12.83
CA LEU A 241 12.62 -8.43 11.45
C LEU A 241 14.11 -8.47 11.11
N PHE A 242 14.88 -7.53 11.65
CA PHE A 242 16.26 -7.28 11.23
C PHE A 242 17.27 -7.36 12.37
N GLY A 243 16.82 -7.55 13.61
CA GLY A 243 17.67 -7.60 14.78
C GLY A 243 17.93 -6.22 15.40
N THR A 244 18.68 -6.20 16.50
CA THR A 244 19.25 -4.97 17.08
C THR A 244 20.50 -4.60 16.28
N ALA A 245 20.59 -3.34 15.86
CA ALA A 245 21.82 -2.77 15.27
C ALA A 245 22.98 -2.80 16.26
#